data_a8bda3dd144eb46e4b6289de71f13b90
#
_entry.id   a8bda3dd144eb46e4b6289de71f13b90
#
_cell.length_a   1.000
_cell.length_b   1.000
_cell.length_c   1.000
_cell.angle_alpha   90.00
_cell.angle_beta   90.00
_cell.angle_gamma   90.00
#
_symmetry.space_group_name_H-M   'P 1'
#
loop_
_entity.id
_entity.type
_entity.pdbx_description
1 polymer ?
#
loop_
_entity_poly.entity_id
_entity_poly.type
_entity_poly.pdbx_seq_one_letter_code
_entity_poly.pdbx_strand_id
1 'polypeptide(L)'
;EIHERLVGSEMCIRDRDSTVDYIGVVQGVPVCFDAKECATDTFPLRNIHEHQIHFMRQFEKQRGISFLLVMFTARNEFYYLRLCELETYLARAEQGHAKNFKYEELNPAYFIKSQSGAPIHYLKGLQLDLQERED
;
A
#
# COMPACT_ATOMS: atom_id res chain seq x y z
N GLU A 1 2.06 -13.93 -19.08
CA GLU A 1 2.46 -12.70 -18.46
C GLU A 1 3.43 -12.91 -17.32
N ILE A 2 4.35 -11.99 -17.21
CA ILE A 2 5.37 -12.13 -16.19
C ILE A 2 4.78 -12.05 -14.80
N HIS A 3 3.86 -11.11 -14.59
CA HIS A 3 3.28 -10.95 -13.26
C HIS A 3 2.42 -12.15 -12.86
N GLU A 4 1.84 -12.82 -13.82
CA GLU A 4 1.07 -14.03 -13.52
C GLU A 4 1.98 -15.13 -12.95
N ARG A 5 3.17 -15.24 -13.48
CA ARG A 5 4.11 -16.22 -12.96
C ARG A 5 4.67 -15.81 -11.62
N LEU A 6 4.87 -14.53 -11.42
CA LEU A 6 5.42 -14.05 -10.16
C LEU A 6 4.48 -14.28 -8.99
N VAL A 7 3.20 -14.13 -9.21
CA VAL A 7 2.23 -14.27 -8.13
C VAL A 7 1.68 -15.68 -8.00
N GLY A 8 2.10 -16.59 -8.87
CA GLY A 8 1.64 -17.97 -8.81
C GLY A 8 0.30 -18.15 -9.47
N SER A 9 -0.08 -19.39 -9.65
CA SER A 9 -1.27 -19.72 -10.42
C SER A 9 -2.55 -19.27 -9.73
N GLU A 10 -2.60 -19.42 -8.41
CA GLU A 10 -3.80 -19.05 -7.66
C GLU A 10 -4.02 -17.56 -7.60
N MET A 11 -2.96 -16.81 -7.75
CA MET A 11 -3.05 -15.35 -7.75
C MET A 11 -3.02 -14.78 -9.13
N CYS A 12 -3.04 -15.63 -10.14
CA CYS A 12 -3.12 -15.16 -11.50
C CYS A 12 -4.41 -14.38 -11.68
N ILE A 13 -4.27 -13.12 -12.03
CA ILE A 13 -5.41 -12.24 -12.01
C ILE A 13 -6.02 -12.15 -13.39
N ARG A 14 -7.23 -12.62 -13.51
CA ARG A 14 -8.00 -12.48 -14.74
C ARG A 14 -8.75 -11.18 -14.77
N ASP A 15 -9.21 -10.78 -13.59
CA ASP A 15 -10.00 -9.58 -13.44
C ASP A 15 -9.06 -8.45 -13.08
N ARG A 16 -8.88 -7.52 -13.99
CA ARG A 16 -7.97 -6.41 -13.76
C ARG A 16 -8.41 -5.51 -12.62
N ASP A 17 -9.70 -5.49 -12.33
CA ASP A 17 -10.22 -4.66 -11.27
C ASP A 17 -9.75 -5.12 -9.91
N SER A 18 -9.27 -6.36 -9.79
CA SER A 18 -8.82 -6.90 -8.51
C SER A 18 -7.32 -6.76 -8.31
N THR A 19 -6.59 -6.21 -9.29
CA THR A 19 -5.14 -6.06 -9.18
C THR A 19 -4.76 -4.71 -8.63
N VAL A 20 -3.47 -4.59 -8.30
CA VAL A 20 -2.87 -3.34 -7.91
C VAL A 20 -2.07 -2.78 -9.09
N ASP A 21 -1.67 -1.51 -9.00
CA ASP A 21 -1.03 -0.80 -10.11
C ASP A 21 0.35 -1.34 -10.44
N TYR A 22 1.07 -1.82 -9.46
CA TYR A 22 2.47 -2.22 -9.66
C TYR A 22 2.74 -3.55 -8.98
N ILE A 23 3.39 -4.44 -9.71
CA ILE A 23 3.90 -5.71 -9.18
C ILE A 23 5.30 -5.88 -9.74
N GLY A 24 6.25 -6.13 -8.89
CA GLY A 24 7.63 -6.30 -9.32
C GLY A 24 8.49 -6.91 -8.24
N VAL A 25 9.79 -6.77 -8.45
CA VAL A 25 10.78 -7.31 -7.52
C VAL A 25 11.81 -6.24 -7.23
N VAL A 26 12.12 -6.04 -5.97
CA VAL A 26 13.13 -5.10 -5.54
C VAL A 26 14.16 -5.87 -4.73
N GLN A 27 15.37 -5.98 -5.27
CA GLN A 27 16.47 -6.67 -4.61
C GLN A 27 16.07 -8.07 -4.13
N GLY A 28 15.36 -8.79 -4.99
CA GLY A 28 14.96 -10.16 -4.70
C GLY A 28 13.67 -10.30 -3.91
N VAL A 29 13.07 -9.20 -3.48
CA VAL A 29 11.84 -9.24 -2.69
C VAL A 29 10.65 -8.87 -3.58
N PRO A 30 9.64 -9.73 -3.69
CA PRO A 30 8.44 -9.38 -4.44
C PRO A 30 7.72 -8.22 -3.77
N VAL A 31 7.30 -7.25 -4.56
CA VAL A 31 6.67 -6.03 -4.06
C VAL A 31 5.46 -5.70 -4.94
N CYS A 32 4.38 -5.28 -4.33
CA CYS A 32 3.26 -4.73 -5.06
C CYS A 32 2.71 -3.52 -4.33
N PHE A 33 2.17 -2.59 -5.09
CA PHE A 33 1.52 -1.44 -4.47
C PHE A 33 0.52 -0.81 -5.43
N ASP A 34 -0.36 -0.02 -4.84
CA ASP A 34 -1.35 0.75 -5.57
C ASP A 34 -1.21 2.21 -5.13
N ALA A 35 -1.45 3.12 -6.05
CA ALA A 35 -1.39 4.54 -5.76
C ALA A 35 -2.79 5.09 -5.58
N LYS A 36 -2.99 5.89 -4.54
CA LYS A 36 -4.27 6.49 -4.23
C LYS A 36 -4.08 7.96 -3.97
N GLU A 37 -5.04 8.78 -4.39
CA GLU A 37 -5.00 10.21 -4.13
C GLU A 37 -6.02 10.56 -3.08
N CYS A 38 -5.68 11.56 -2.27
CA CYS A 38 -6.57 12.07 -1.24
C CYS A 38 -6.48 13.58 -1.24
N ALA A 39 -7.59 14.25 -1.53
CA ALA A 39 -7.61 15.70 -1.64
C ALA A 39 -7.71 16.40 -0.29
N THR A 40 -8.10 15.66 0.75
CA THR A 40 -8.25 16.21 2.10
C THR A 40 -7.31 15.47 3.03
N ASP A 41 -7.42 15.76 4.32
CA ASP A 41 -6.61 15.06 5.32
C ASP A 41 -7.27 13.77 5.81
N THR A 42 -8.45 13.45 5.31
CA THR A 42 -9.19 12.26 5.72
C THR A 42 -9.33 11.31 4.55
N PHE A 43 -8.81 10.10 4.70
CA PHE A 43 -8.84 9.08 3.64
C PHE A 43 -9.94 8.08 3.94
N PRO A 44 -10.99 8.00 3.11
CA PRO A 44 -12.06 7.03 3.33
C PRO A 44 -11.60 5.63 2.93
N LEU A 45 -11.84 4.66 3.80
CA LEU A 45 -11.41 3.28 3.52
C LEU A 45 -12.11 2.70 2.30
N ARG A 46 -13.30 3.19 1.98
CA ARG A 46 -14.03 2.69 0.80
C ARG A 46 -13.31 2.98 -0.51
N ASN A 47 -12.33 3.86 -0.49
CA ASN A 47 -11.55 4.12 -1.70
C ASN A 47 -10.57 2.99 -2.02
N ILE A 48 -10.43 2.03 -1.13
CA ILE A 48 -9.64 0.85 -1.37
C ILE A 48 -10.60 -0.29 -1.60
N HIS A 49 -10.54 -0.91 -2.79
CA HIS A 49 -11.47 -1.97 -3.13
C HIS A 49 -11.13 -3.25 -2.41
N GLU A 50 -12.16 -4.03 -2.07
CA GLU A 50 -11.95 -5.30 -1.38
C GLU A 50 -11.04 -6.23 -2.15
N HIS A 51 -11.14 -6.21 -3.48
CA HIS A 51 -10.30 -7.04 -4.32
C HIS A 51 -8.82 -6.69 -4.13
N GLN A 52 -8.52 -5.42 -3.99
CA GLN A 52 -7.15 -4.99 -3.80
C GLN A 52 -6.63 -5.42 -2.42
N ILE A 53 -7.46 -5.31 -1.41
CA ILE A 53 -7.08 -5.73 -0.07
C ILE A 53 -6.83 -7.22 -0.04
N HIS A 54 -7.72 -7.99 -0.67
CA HIS A 54 -7.54 -9.44 -0.75
C HIS A 54 -6.26 -9.81 -1.46
N PHE A 55 -6.00 -9.13 -2.59
CA PHE A 55 -4.79 -9.39 -3.35
C PHE A 55 -3.54 -9.11 -2.50
N MET A 56 -3.52 -7.99 -1.80
CA MET A 56 -2.38 -7.62 -0.98
C MET A 56 -2.16 -8.62 0.14
N ARG A 57 -3.24 -9.11 0.75
CA ARG A 57 -3.13 -10.12 1.80
C ARG A 57 -2.53 -11.41 1.26
N GLN A 58 -2.98 -11.86 0.11
CA GLN A 58 -2.45 -13.07 -0.50
C GLN A 58 -1.00 -12.88 -0.90
N PHE A 59 -0.66 -11.70 -1.38
CA PHE A 59 0.70 -11.39 -1.79
C PHE A 59 1.66 -11.49 -0.59
N GLU A 60 1.24 -10.97 0.56
CA GLU A 60 2.10 -11.03 1.74
C GLU A 60 2.18 -12.44 2.33
N LYS A 61 1.15 -13.25 2.13
CA LYS A 61 1.23 -14.64 2.55
C LYS A 61 2.30 -15.41 1.79
N GLN A 62 2.66 -14.94 0.62
CA GLN A 62 3.72 -15.56 -0.19
C GLN A 62 5.05 -14.87 0.02
N ARG A 63 5.18 -14.14 1.14
CA ARG A 63 6.41 -13.47 1.54
C ARG A 63 6.76 -12.27 0.68
N GLY A 64 5.76 -11.72 0.00
CA GLY A 64 5.92 -10.44 -0.67
C GLY A 64 5.61 -9.31 0.28
N ILE A 65 5.84 -8.10 -0.21
CA ILE A 65 5.53 -6.88 0.52
C ILE A 65 4.51 -6.08 -0.28
N SER A 66 3.42 -5.69 0.37
CA SER A 66 2.41 -4.87 -0.27
C SER A 66 2.16 -3.61 0.52
N PHE A 67 1.89 -2.53 -0.17
CA PHE A 67 1.59 -1.25 0.46
C PHE A 67 0.78 -0.37 -0.48
N LEU A 68 0.27 0.71 0.06
CA LEU A 68 -0.38 1.75 -0.74
C LEU A 68 0.47 3.01 -0.68
N LEU A 69 0.57 3.69 -1.81
CA LEU A 69 1.14 5.02 -1.84
C LEU A 69 -0.03 6.00 -1.84
N VAL A 70 -0.23 6.68 -0.74
CA VAL A 70 -1.32 7.64 -0.60
C VAL A 70 -0.77 9.03 -0.80
N MET A 71 -1.25 9.72 -1.82
CA MET A 71 -0.83 11.08 -2.08
C MET A 71 -1.83 12.05 -1.50
N PHE A 72 -1.39 12.83 -0.53
CA PHE A 72 -2.18 13.93 0.01
C PHE A 72 -1.91 15.14 -0.85
N THR A 73 -2.81 15.38 -1.81
CA THR A 73 -2.55 16.35 -2.86
C THR A 73 -2.39 17.78 -2.35
N ALA A 74 -3.17 18.15 -1.33
CA ALA A 74 -3.09 19.49 -0.78
C ALA A 74 -1.75 19.75 -0.08
N ARG A 75 -1.06 18.70 0.33
CA ARG A 75 0.21 18.82 1.04
C ARG A 75 1.41 18.46 0.18
N ASN A 76 1.14 17.92 -1.01
CA ASN A 76 2.19 17.44 -1.91
C ASN A 76 3.09 16.44 -1.21
N GLU A 77 2.48 15.53 -0.46
CA GLU A 77 3.20 14.51 0.29
C GLU A 77 2.63 13.15 -0.03
N PHE A 78 3.52 12.14 -0.06
CA PHE A 78 3.14 10.75 -0.23
C PHE A 78 3.33 10.04 1.09
N TYR A 79 2.45 9.09 1.37
CA TYR A 79 2.55 8.26 2.55
C TYR A 79 2.65 6.79 2.13
N TYR A 80 3.60 6.10 2.71
CA TYR A 80 3.78 4.66 2.49
C TYR A 80 2.90 3.94 3.52
N LEU A 81 1.76 3.44 3.08
CA LEU A 81 0.82 2.78 3.98
C LEU A 81 1.04 1.27 3.93
N ARG A 82 1.65 0.74 5.00
CA ARG A 82 1.90 -0.70 5.09
C ARG A 82 0.60 -1.46 5.21
N LEU A 83 0.59 -2.71 4.76
CA LEU A 83 -0.62 -3.51 4.89
C LEU A 83 -1.00 -3.68 6.36
N CYS A 84 -0.04 -3.89 7.25
CA CYS A 84 -0.34 -4.06 8.66
C CYS A 84 -1.03 -2.82 9.25
N GLU A 85 -0.64 -1.64 8.81
CA GLU A 85 -1.30 -0.43 9.27
C GLU A 85 -2.72 -0.33 8.71
N LEU A 86 -2.88 -0.64 7.44
CA LEU A 86 -4.21 -0.66 6.84
C LEU A 86 -5.12 -1.65 7.57
N GLU A 87 -4.59 -2.83 7.91
CA GLU A 87 -5.38 -3.82 8.64
C GLU A 87 -5.87 -3.28 9.98
N THR A 88 -5.07 -2.46 10.64
CA THR A 88 -5.47 -1.85 11.89
C THR A 88 -6.69 -0.94 11.67
N TYR A 89 -6.67 -0.14 10.62
CA TYR A 89 -7.79 0.76 10.32
C TYR A 89 -9.02 -0.03 9.90
N LEU A 90 -8.84 -1.09 9.14
CA LEU A 90 -9.97 -1.93 8.73
C LEU A 90 -10.61 -2.60 9.93
N ALA A 91 -9.80 -3.08 10.87
CA ALA A 91 -10.33 -3.76 12.05
C ALA A 91 -11.14 -2.80 12.92
N ARG A 92 -10.66 -1.57 13.10
CA ARG A 92 -11.40 -0.63 13.93
C ARG A 92 -12.71 -0.22 13.27
N ALA A 93 -12.74 -0.19 11.93
CA ALA A 93 -13.97 0.12 11.21
C ALA A 93 -14.99 -0.99 11.40
N GLU A 94 -14.55 -2.24 11.42
CA GLU A 94 -15.44 -3.38 11.65
C GLU A 94 -16.02 -3.37 13.06
N GLN A 95 -15.33 -2.74 13.99
CA GLN A 95 -15.80 -2.63 15.36
C GLN A 95 -16.74 -1.45 15.56
N GLY A 96 -17.14 -0.80 14.48
CA GLY A 96 -18.08 0.31 14.56
C GLY A 96 -17.45 1.67 14.70
N HIS A 97 -16.14 1.76 14.62
CA HIS A 97 -15.44 3.04 14.71
C HIS A 97 -15.31 3.68 13.33
N ALA A 98 -14.51 4.72 13.22
CA ALA A 98 -14.40 5.49 12.00
C ALA A 98 -13.97 4.62 10.81
N LYS A 99 -14.59 4.84 9.66
CA LYS A 99 -14.28 4.12 8.43
C LYS A 99 -13.35 4.93 7.56
N ASN A 100 -12.38 5.56 8.19
CA ASN A 100 -11.38 6.36 7.52
C ASN A 100 -10.16 6.45 8.41
N PHE A 101 -9.06 7.01 7.85
CA PHE A 101 -7.94 7.41 8.67
C PHE A 101 -7.57 8.83 8.33
N LYS A 102 -6.92 9.50 9.26
CA LYS A 102 -6.60 10.91 9.11
C LYS A 102 -5.10 11.10 9.04
N TYR A 103 -4.71 12.15 8.33
CA TYR A 103 -3.31 12.50 8.15
C TYR A 103 -2.55 12.53 9.49
N GLU A 104 -3.18 13.11 10.52
CA GLU A 104 -2.50 13.26 11.80
C GLU A 104 -2.32 11.96 12.56
N GLU A 105 -2.98 10.87 12.14
CA GLU A 105 -2.79 9.58 12.78
C GLU A 105 -1.58 8.82 12.25
N LEU A 106 -1.02 9.26 11.14
CA LEU A 106 -0.04 8.48 10.40
C LEU A 106 1.34 8.59 11.02
N ASN A 107 2.16 7.57 10.77
CA ASN A 107 3.51 7.50 11.30
C ASN A 107 4.43 8.43 10.50
N PRO A 108 5.02 9.45 11.13
CA PRO A 108 5.85 10.41 10.38
C PRO A 108 7.02 9.77 9.64
N ALA A 109 7.49 8.61 10.08
CA ALA A 109 8.63 7.95 9.46
C ALA A 109 8.32 7.45 8.05
N TYR A 110 7.04 7.28 7.72
CA TYR A 110 6.65 6.72 6.43
C TYR A 110 6.16 7.75 5.43
N PHE A 111 6.34 9.04 5.73
CA PHE A 111 6.05 10.07 4.74
C PHE A 111 7.21 10.22 3.78
N ILE A 112 6.86 10.36 2.51
CA ILE A 112 7.83 10.53 1.43
C ILE A 112 7.49 11.84 0.74
N LYS A 113 8.41 12.80 0.77
CA LYS A 113 8.17 14.07 0.13
C LYS A 113 8.51 13.98 -1.35
N SER A 114 7.59 14.47 -2.16
CA SER A 114 7.83 14.60 -3.58
C SER A 114 8.76 15.78 -3.80
N GLN A 115 9.86 15.53 -4.50
CA GLN A 115 10.77 16.61 -4.86
C GLN A 115 10.53 16.99 -6.31
N SER A 116 10.59 18.29 -6.57
CA SER A 116 10.34 18.79 -7.91
C SER A 116 11.28 18.11 -8.91
N GLY A 117 10.70 17.52 -9.95
CA GLY A 117 11.48 16.89 -11.00
C GLY A 117 12.11 15.56 -10.66
N ALA A 118 11.86 15.03 -9.47
CA ALA A 118 12.46 13.77 -9.05
C ALA A 118 11.37 12.70 -8.93
N PRO A 119 11.72 11.43 -9.24
CA PRO A 119 10.77 10.34 -9.00
C PRO A 119 10.50 10.17 -7.52
N ILE A 120 9.37 9.54 -7.21
CA ILE A 120 9.01 9.26 -5.83
C ILE A 120 9.94 8.16 -5.31
N HIS A 121 10.54 8.42 -4.15
CA HIS A 121 11.48 7.47 -3.56
C HIS A 121 10.79 6.59 -2.54
N TYR A 122 9.91 5.71 -3.02
CA TYR A 122 9.23 4.79 -2.11
C TYR A 122 10.19 3.78 -1.50
N LEU A 123 11.39 3.66 -2.06
CA LEU A 123 12.38 2.71 -1.54
C LEU A 123 12.75 2.98 -0.09
N LYS A 124 12.70 4.25 0.31
CA LYS A 124 13.00 4.58 1.70
C LYS A 124 11.96 3.97 2.64
N GLY A 125 10.69 4.07 2.28
CA GLY A 125 9.63 3.44 3.07
C GLY A 125 9.74 1.93 3.04
N LEU A 126 10.09 1.38 1.89
CA LEU A 126 10.28 -0.05 1.76
C LEU A 126 11.40 -0.55 2.65
N GLN A 127 12.49 0.20 2.75
CA GLN A 127 13.60 -0.19 3.62
C GLN A 127 13.16 -0.22 5.08
N LEU A 128 12.41 0.78 5.50
CA LEU A 128 11.89 0.81 6.87
C LEU A 128 10.94 -0.36 7.13
N ASP A 129 10.09 -0.62 6.16
CA ASP A 129 9.13 -1.71 6.26
C ASP A 129 9.85 -3.05 6.44
N LEU A 130 10.84 -3.30 5.60
CA LEU A 130 11.63 -4.52 5.67
C LEU A 130 12.33 -4.65 7.02
N GLN A 131 12.89 -3.55 7.50
CA GLN A 131 13.63 -3.57 8.75
C GLN A 131 12.71 -3.90 9.91
N GLU A 132 11.50 -3.35 9.92
CA GLU A 132 10.54 -3.63 10.98
C GLU A 132 10.08 -5.07 10.96
N ARG A 133 10.02 -5.70 9.79
CA ARG A 133 9.58 -7.09 9.68
C ARG A 133 10.63 -8.06 10.22
N GLU A 134 11.88 -7.65 10.22
CA GLU A 134 12.96 -8.49 10.75
C GLU A 134 13.01 -8.45 12.27
N ASP A 135 12.43 -7.44 12.85
CA ASP A 135 12.38 -7.30 14.30
C ASP A 135 11.20 -8.07 14.86
#